data_7b37456f8ed3b5310569d0f3656ef8a1
#
_entry.id   7b37456f8ed3b5310569d0f3656ef8a1
#
_cell.length_a   1.000
_cell.length_b   1.000
_cell.length_c   1.000
_cell.angle_alpha   90.00
_cell.angle_beta   90.00
_cell.angle_gamma   90.00
#
_symmetry.space_group_name_H-M   'P 1'
#
loop_
_entity.id
_entity.type
_entity.pdbx_description
1 polymer ?
#
loop_
_entity_poly.entity_id
_entity_poly.type
_entity_poly.pdbx_seq_one_letter_code
_entity_poly.pdbx_strand_id
1 'polypeptide(L)'
;MKLITEKKMIKYLDLTTRALKKVKIEKNLSKKDLKRAKIYLEMSKNYLSDAKHFKKEGNWVNAFAAVNYSHAWLDAGAISNLFDVDRDNIMFTVDSD
;
A
#
# COMPACT_ATOMS: atom_id res chain seq x y z
N MET A 1 -25.81 0.79 9.73
CA MET A 1 -24.81 1.48 8.88
C MET A 1 -23.44 1.41 9.55
N LYS A 2 -22.40 1.04 8.80
CA LYS A 2 -21.05 1.03 9.32
C LYS A 2 -20.38 2.36 8.98
N LEU A 3 -19.91 3.05 10.01
CA LEU A 3 -19.21 4.32 9.85
C LEU A 3 -17.70 4.10 9.93
N ILE A 4 -16.96 4.83 9.10
CA ILE A 4 -15.51 4.86 9.18
C ILE A 4 -15.13 5.86 10.27
N THR A 5 -14.54 5.37 11.36
CA THR A 5 -14.10 6.21 12.45
C THR A 5 -12.73 6.81 12.18
N GLU A 6 -12.42 7.93 12.80
CA GLU A 6 -11.09 8.53 12.74
C GLU A 6 -10.03 7.55 13.23
N LYS A 7 -10.30 6.83 14.31
CA LYS A 7 -9.38 5.82 14.85
C LYS A 7 -9.05 4.74 13.82
N LYS A 8 -10.06 4.24 13.11
CA LYS A 8 -9.88 3.22 12.05
C LYS A 8 -9.07 3.78 10.89
N MET A 9 -9.35 5.02 10.48
CA MET A 9 -8.61 5.71 9.42
C MET A 9 -7.14 5.85 9.77
N ILE A 10 -6.84 6.31 10.99
CA ILE A 10 -5.45 6.47 11.46
C ILE A 10 -4.72 5.13 11.47
N LYS A 11 -5.40 4.07 11.91
CA LYS A 11 -4.83 2.72 11.94
C LYS A 11 -4.41 2.26 10.54
N TYR A 12 -5.28 2.44 9.54
CA TYR A 12 -4.99 2.01 8.16
C TYR A 12 -3.94 2.88 7.49
N LEU A 13 -3.96 4.20 7.75
CA LEU A 13 -2.91 5.09 7.26
C LEU A 13 -1.54 4.71 7.83
N ASP A 14 -1.47 4.42 9.11
CA ASP A 14 -0.23 3.97 9.76
C ASP A 14 0.25 2.65 9.16
N LEU A 15 -0.64 1.67 9.04
CA LEU A 15 -0.31 0.36 8.49
C LEU A 15 0.26 0.48 7.08
N THR A 16 -0.41 1.23 6.20
CA THR A 16 0.04 1.39 4.81
C THR A 16 1.32 2.20 4.70
N THR A 17 1.49 3.23 5.52
CA THR A 17 2.73 4.00 5.57
C THR A 17 3.90 3.11 5.96
N ARG A 18 3.72 2.25 6.97
CA ARG A 18 4.75 1.31 7.40
C ARG A 18 5.04 0.25 6.34
N ALA A 19 4.00 -0.27 5.71
CA ALA A 19 4.13 -1.24 4.62
C ALA A 19 4.95 -0.66 3.45
N LEU A 20 4.64 0.57 3.05
CA LEU A 20 5.38 1.24 1.97
C LEU A 20 6.86 1.43 2.30
N LYS A 21 7.18 1.72 3.56
CA LYS A 21 8.58 1.84 4.02
C LYS A 21 9.30 0.49 4.01
N LYS A 22 8.58 -0.58 4.29
CA LYS A 22 9.17 -1.93 4.39
C LYS A 22 9.46 -2.54 3.02
N VAL A 23 8.66 -2.23 2.03
CA VAL A 23 8.76 -2.82 0.70
C VAL A 23 10.11 -2.50 0.04
N LYS A 24 10.71 -3.52 -0.58
CA LYS A 24 11.90 -3.37 -1.43
C LYS A 24 11.61 -4.00 -2.78
N ILE A 25 12.12 -3.39 -3.84
CA ILE A 25 12.04 -4.00 -5.17
C ILE A 25 12.90 -5.26 -5.18
N GLU A 26 12.33 -6.36 -5.68
CA GLU A 26 13.02 -7.65 -5.77
C GLU A 26 14.29 -7.53 -6.62
N LYS A 27 15.31 -8.32 -6.28
CA LYS A 27 16.58 -8.35 -7.02
C LYS A 27 16.43 -9.15 -8.30
N ASN A 28 17.27 -8.84 -9.29
CA ASN A 28 17.39 -9.62 -10.52
C ASN A 28 16.14 -9.65 -11.39
N LEU A 29 15.29 -8.64 -11.29
CA LEU A 29 14.12 -8.51 -12.15
C LEU A 29 14.54 -8.20 -13.61
N SER A 30 13.74 -8.69 -14.56
CA SER A 30 13.85 -8.25 -15.94
C SER A 30 13.60 -6.74 -16.05
N LYS A 31 14.00 -6.12 -17.15
CA LYS A 31 13.71 -4.70 -17.37
C LYS A 31 12.22 -4.41 -17.32
N LYS A 32 11.41 -5.30 -17.88
CA LYS A 32 9.94 -5.17 -17.88
C LYS A 32 9.38 -5.21 -16.45
N ASP A 33 9.83 -6.17 -15.66
CA ASP A 33 9.35 -6.33 -14.29
C ASP A 33 9.86 -5.23 -13.37
N LEU A 34 11.08 -4.76 -13.59
CA LEU A 34 11.59 -3.60 -12.84
C LEU A 34 10.75 -2.36 -13.10
N LYS A 35 10.36 -2.13 -14.36
CA LYS A 35 9.49 -1.02 -14.73
C LYS A 35 8.12 -1.14 -14.04
N ARG A 36 7.54 -2.36 -14.02
CA ARG A 36 6.28 -2.62 -13.33
C ARG A 36 6.39 -2.34 -11.83
N ALA A 37 7.46 -2.82 -11.21
CA ALA A 37 7.69 -2.60 -9.77
C ALA A 37 7.72 -1.11 -9.45
N LYS A 38 8.42 -0.32 -10.25
CA LYS A 38 8.50 1.13 -10.07
C LYS A 38 7.13 1.81 -10.24
N ILE A 39 6.34 1.37 -11.23
CA ILE A 39 4.98 1.89 -11.45
C ILE A 39 4.10 1.57 -10.24
N TYR A 40 4.15 0.35 -9.72
CA TYR A 40 3.34 -0.06 -8.57
C TYR A 40 3.68 0.77 -7.33
N LEU A 41 4.98 1.02 -7.09
CA LEU A 41 5.39 1.89 -5.98
C LEU A 41 4.88 3.32 -6.16
N GLU A 42 4.97 3.85 -7.37
CA GLU A 42 4.49 5.20 -7.68
C GLU A 42 2.98 5.31 -7.44
N MET A 43 2.21 4.32 -7.90
CA MET A 43 0.76 4.29 -7.67
C MET A 43 0.44 4.24 -6.18
N SER A 44 1.14 3.41 -5.43
CA SER A 44 0.93 3.32 -3.98
C SER A 44 1.22 4.66 -3.30
N LYS A 45 2.33 5.30 -3.63
CA LYS A 45 2.72 6.61 -3.06
C LYS A 45 1.68 7.68 -3.37
N ASN A 46 1.20 7.72 -4.61
CA ASN A 46 0.21 8.72 -5.05
C ASN A 46 -1.11 8.56 -4.29
N TYR A 47 -1.61 7.33 -4.18
CA TYR A 47 -2.84 7.08 -3.42
C TYR A 47 -2.68 7.38 -1.93
N LEU A 48 -1.51 7.09 -1.36
CA LEU A 48 -1.26 7.41 0.05
C LEU A 48 -1.26 8.93 0.27
N SER A 49 -0.66 9.68 -0.65
CA SER A 49 -0.69 11.14 -0.62
C SER A 49 -2.12 11.66 -0.71
N ASP A 50 -2.93 11.10 -1.62
CA ASP A 50 -4.35 11.45 -1.75
C ASP A 50 -5.12 11.16 -0.46
N ALA A 51 -4.85 10.02 0.16
CA ALA A 51 -5.51 9.63 1.42
C ALA A 51 -5.24 10.65 2.53
N LYS A 52 -3.99 11.11 2.64
CA LYS A 52 -3.62 12.12 3.63
C LYS A 52 -4.31 13.45 3.37
N HIS A 53 -4.43 13.82 2.10
CA HIS A 53 -5.14 15.04 1.69
C HIS A 53 -6.62 14.97 2.04
N PHE A 54 -7.29 13.89 1.68
CA PHE A 54 -8.71 13.70 2.00
C PHE A 54 -8.96 13.67 3.51
N LYS A 55 -8.06 13.03 4.27
CA LYS A 55 -8.14 13.02 5.72
C LYS A 55 -8.08 14.44 6.29
N LYS A 56 -7.15 15.26 5.79
CA LYS A 56 -6.98 16.64 6.22
C LYS A 56 -8.24 17.47 5.95
N GLU A 57 -8.95 17.17 4.86
CA GLU A 57 -10.20 17.84 4.52
C GLU A 57 -11.42 17.28 5.26
N GLY A 58 -11.25 16.27 6.11
CA GLY A 58 -12.35 15.61 6.81
C GLY A 58 -13.16 14.66 5.94
N ASN A 59 -12.69 14.33 4.74
CA ASN A 59 -13.36 13.43 3.82
C ASN A 59 -12.92 11.98 4.08
N TRP A 60 -13.51 11.38 5.13
CA TRP A 60 -13.13 10.05 5.60
C TRP A 60 -13.38 8.94 4.60
N VAL A 61 -14.48 9.03 3.84
CA VAL A 61 -14.84 7.98 2.86
C VAL A 61 -13.78 7.92 1.76
N ASN A 62 -13.43 9.04 1.17
CA ASN A 62 -12.43 9.08 0.12
C ASN A 62 -11.02 8.80 0.66
N ALA A 63 -10.72 9.25 1.87
CA ALA A 63 -9.44 8.94 2.51
C ALA A 63 -9.28 7.42 2.72
N PHE A 64 -10.32 6.76 3.21
CA PHE A 64 -10.30 5.32 3.43
C PHE A 64 -10.17 4.55 2.11
N ALA A 65 -10.91 4.95 1.08
CA ALA A 65 -10.80 4.36 -0.25
C ALA A 65 -9.38 4.50 -0.80
N ALA A 66 -8.80 5.70 -0.71
CA ALA A 66 -7.47 5.97 -1.23
C ALA A 66 -6.38 5.16 -0.51
N VAL A 67 -6.46 5.03 0.83
CA VAL A 67 -5.49 4.23 1.57
C VAL A 67 -5.59 2.74 1.21
N ASN A 68 -6.80 2.25 0.97
CA ASN A 68 -6.99 0.87 0.52
C ASN A 68 -6.41 0.64 -0.88
N TYR A 69 -6.59 1.57 -1.80
CA TYR A 69 -5.96 1.50 -3.13
C TYR A 69 -4.43 1.54 -3.02
N SER A 70 -3.89 2.41 -2.17
CA SER A 70 -2.45 2.46 -1.94
C SER A 70 -1.92 1.10 -1.50
N HIS A 71 -2.56 0.49 -0.51
CA HIS A 71 -2.13 -0.81 0.03
C HIS A 71 -2.29 -1.93 -1.00
N ALA A 72 -3.34 -1.88 -1.83
CA ALA A 72 -3.57 -2.88 -2.88
C ALA A 72 -2.43 -2.94 -3.89
N TRP A 73 -1.81 -1.81 -4.24
CA TRP A 73 -0.65 -1.81 -5.12
C TRP A 73 0.57 -2.49 -4.50
N LEU A 74 0.75 -2.33 -3.19
CA LEU A 74 1.81 -3.03 -2.46
C LEU A 74 1.56 -4.53 -2.42
N ASP A 75 0.33 -4.95 -2.13
CA ASP A 75 -0.06 -6.36 -2.15
C ASP A 75 0.11 -6.97 -3.54
N ALA A 76 -0.31 -6.27 -4.57
CA ALA A 76 -0.16 -6.73 -5.94
C ALA A 76 1.32 -6.98 -6.29
N GLY A 77 2.19 -6.07 -5.89
CA GLY A 77 3.63 -6.23 -6.12
C GLY A 77 4.22 -7.40 -5.33
N ALA A 78 3.76 -7.59 -4.09
CA ALA A 78 4.21 -8.71 -3.26
C ALA A 78 3.77 -10.05 -3.84
N ILE A 79 2.50 -10.17 -4.23
CA ILE A 79 1.94 -11.40 -4.83
C ILE A 79 2.63 -11.72 -6.16
N SER A 80 2.96 -10.71 -6.94
CA SER A 80 3.57 -10.86 -8.27
C SER A 80 5.09 -11.06 -8.21
N ASN A 81 5.66 -11.16 -7.02
CA ASN A 81 7.11 -11.30 -6.81
C ASN A 81 7.93 -10.14 -7.36
N LEU A 82 7.34 -8.95 -7.40
CA LEU A 82 8.03 -7.72 -7.75
C LEU A 82 8.65 -7.06 -6.52
N PHE A 83 8.07 -7.29 -5.34
CA PHE A 83 8.52 -6.73 -4.07
C PHE A 83 8.95 -7.82 -3.11
N ASP A 84 10.09 -7.58 -2.48
CA ASP A 84 10.53 -8.34 -1.32
C ASP A 84 9.93 -7.68 -0.08
N VAL A 85 9.04 -8.41 0.60
CA VAL A 85 8.36 -7.95 1.82
C VAL A 85 8.73 -8.85 3.00
N ASP A 86 9.80 -9.64 2.87
CA ASP A 86 10.33 -10.51 3.91
C ASP A 86 9.26 -11.49 4.46
N ARG A 87 8.39 -11.98 3.58
CA ARG A 87 7.28 -12.90 3.87
C ARG A 87 6.33 -12.41 4.97
N ASP A 88 6.22 -11.09 5.12
CA ASP A 88 5.34 -10.47 6.10
C ASP A 88 3.88 -10.62 5.67
N ASN A 89 3.18 -11.63 6.21
CA ASN A 89 1.77 -11.88 5.90
C ASN A 89 0.81 -11.11 6.80
N ILE A 90 1.32 -10.25 7.68
CA ILE A 90 0.50 -9.34 8.49
C ILE A 90 0.25 -8.06 7.73
N MET A 91 1.30 -7.46 7.16
CA MET A 91 1.20 -6.22 6.38
C MET A 91 0.85 -6.45 4.91
N PHE A 92 1.13 -7.64 4.37
CA PHE A 92 0.98 -7.95 2.95
C PHE A 92 0.25 -9.28 2.75
N THR A 93 -0.40 -9.40 1.59
CA THR A 93 -1.08 -10.64 1.19
C THR A 93 -0.05 -11.57 0.53
N VAL A 94 0.67 -12.32 1.33
CA VAL A 94 1.69 -13.29 0.88
C VAL A 94 1.73 -14.48 1.82
N ASP A 95 2.25 -15.60 1.34
CA ASP A 95 2.53 -16.75 2.20
C ASP A 95 3.79 -16.49 3.02
N SER A 96 3.77 -16.88 4.29
CA SER A 96 4.90 -16.70 5.20
C SER A 96 5.88 -17.87 5.19
N ASP A 97 5.59 -18.92 4.44
CA ASP A 97 6.42 -20.13 4.35
C ASP A 97 7.55 -20.01 3.33
#